data_11d13d4926e693a0e4a1443c586090cd
#
_entry.id   11d13d4926e693a0e4a1443c586090cd
#
_cell.length_a   1.000
_cell.length_b   1.000
_cell.length_c   1.000
_cell.angle_alpha   90.00
_cell.angle_beta   90.00
_cell.angle_gamma   90.00
#
_symmetry.space_group_name_H-M   'P 1'
#
loop_
_entity.id
_entity.type
_entity.pdbx_description
1 polymer ?
#
loop_
_entity_poly.entity_id
_entity_poly.type
_entity_poly.pdbx_seq_one_letter_code
_entity_poly.pdbx_strand_id
1 'polypeptide(L)'
;MHKKTILAKQLFTGNNCLHNQTLVIEDNRITEIFPSDELITNHTNCYDIVAPAFLDIQIYGAHDKLLAVYPTADTIFPLYDYCSKGGASHFVVTVATNSNAVFRACIDAVKDYWHQGGKGCLGLHVEGPWINSSKKGAHLEQFIHEPSINEVIDLLEYGKGIIKIITLAPEVCSQEIIQYIQSSGIIVSAGHSNATYHEATEAFDNGIETATHLFNAMSPLQHRAPGFVGAIFNHPTVMCSIVPDGYHVDFEAIKIAKKQMGDRLFVITDAVAETTVGPYPHHLVGDRYESNGILSGSALTMLSSVKNLVDKVGIPLEEALRMVSTYPAKAIHRSKSLGSIAI
;
A
#
# COMPACT_ATOMS: atom_id res chain seq x y z
N MET A 1 16.82 19.76 -24.24
CA MET A 1 15.93 20.12 -23.11
C MET A 1 14.49 19.94 -23.55
N HIS A 2 13.80 19.00 -22.93
CA HIS A 2 12.35 18.81 -23.17
C HIS A 2 11.60 19.66 -22.15
N LYS A 3 11.05 20.80 -22.61
CA LYS A 3 10.18 21.66 -21.79
C LYS A 3 8.74 21.37 -22.12
N LYS A 4 7.92 21.06 -21.11
CA LYS A 4 6.47 20.84 -21.20
C LYS A 4 5.76 21.77 -20.22
N THR A 5 4.65 22.35 -20.67
CA THR A 5 3.78 23.16 -19.82
C THR A 5 2.44 22.46 -19.63
N ILE A 6 1.96 22.43 -18.41
CA ILE A 6 0.64 21.90 -18.02
C ILE A 6 -0.15 23.02 -17.37
N LEU A 7 -1.39 23.18 -17.80
CA LEU A 7 -2.36 24.10 -17.22
C LEU A 7 -3.34 23.31 -16.37
N ALA A 8 -3.53 23.70 -15.13
CA ALA A 8 -4.42 23.06 -14.17
C ALA A 8 -5.49 24.04 -13.70
N LYS A 9 -6.78 23.75 -13.92
CA LYS A 9 -7.86 24.53 -13.29
C LYS A 9 -7.84 24.37 -11.78
N GLN A 10 -7.60 23.14 -11.31
CA GLN A 10 -7.38 22.79 -9.91
C GLN A 10 -6.07 22.00 -9.80
N LEU A 11 -5.14 22.49 -8.99
CA LEU A 11 -3.87 21.83 -8.69
C LEU A 11 -3.86 21.43 -7.22
N PHE A 12 -3.94 20.12 -6.97
CA PHE A 12 -3.72 19.55 -5.65
C PHE A 12 -2.24 19.29 -5.46
N THR A 13 -1.61 20.00 -4.51
CA THR A 13 -0.18 19.86 -4.27
C THR A 13 0.18 18.77 -3.26
N GLY A 14 -0.82 18.16 -2.63
CA GLY A 14 -0.72 17.31 -1.45
C GLY A 14 -1.19 18.05 -0.19
N ASN A 15 -0.76 19.30 0.01
CA ASN A 15 -1.16 20.12 1.14
C ASN A 15 -2.30 21.09 0.81
N ASN A 16 -2.25 21.69 -0.39
CA ASN A 16 -3.17 22.75 -0.80
C ASN A 16 -3.86 22.41 -2.12
N CYS A 17 -5.03 23.00 -2.35
CA CYS A 17 -5.67 23.11 -3.65
C CYS A 17 -5.50 24.55 -4.17
N LEU A 18 -4.79 24.67 -5.29
CA LEU A 18 -4.57 25.96 -5.97
C LEU A 18 -5.42 26.00 -7.24
N HIS A 19 -5.91 27.17 -7.62
CA HIS A 19 -6.74 27.34 -8.83
C HIS A 19 -5.95 28.03 -9.93
N ASN A 20 -6.22 27.63 -11.20
CA ASN A 20 -5.64 28.22 -12.38
C ASN A 20 -4.13 28.35 -12.32
N GLN A 21 -3.46 27.21 -12.28
CA GLN A 21 -2.00 27.16 -12.18
C GLN A 21 -1.36 26.65 -13.48
N THR A 22 -0.20 27.20 -13.77
CA THR A 22 0.71 26.70 -14.80
C THR A 22 1.85 25.97 -14.12
N LEU A 23 2.13 24.75 -14.58
CA LEU A 23 3.29 23.95 -14.18
C LEU A 23 4.26 23.88 -15.36
N VAL A 24 5.51 24.17 -15.13
CA VAL A 24 6.60 23.98 -16.09
C VAL A 24 7.38 22.74 -15.70
N ILE A 25 7.57 21.84 -16.66
CA ILE A 25 8.32 20.59 -16.49
C ILE A 25 9.49 20.64 -17.47
N GLU A 26 10.70 20.59 -16.94
CA GLU A 26 11.95 20.52 -17.71
C GLU A 26 12.73 19.28 -17.30
N ASP A 27 13.13 18.46 -18.28
CA ASP A 27 13.92 17.24 -18.06
C ASP A 27 13.35 16.34 -16.95
N ASN A 28 11.99 16.13 -16.99
CA ASN A 28 11.21 15.33 -16.04
C ASN A 28 11.14 15.88 -14.59
N ARG A 29 11.42 17.17 -14.40
CA ARG A 29 11.27 17.85 -13.10
C ARG A 29 10.36 19.05 -13.22
N ILE A 30 9.54 19.29 -12.20
CA ILE A 30 8.76 20.52 -12.09
C ILE A 30 9.72 21.63 -11.67
N THR A 31 9.87 22.62 -12.53
CA THR A 31 10.80 23.75 -12.31
C THR A 31 10.11 25.03 -11.88
N GLU A 32 8.83 25.18 -12.25
CA GLU A 32 8.04 26.36 -11.91
C GLU A 32 6.58 25.99 -11.68
N ILE A 33 5.92 26.68 -10.75
CA ILE A 33 4.48 26.67 -10.52
C ILE A 33 4.06 28.11 -10.29
N PHE A 34 3.14 28.64 -11.11
CA PHE A 34 2.67 30.02 -10.99
C PHE A 34 1.23 30.17 -11.45
N PRO A 35 0.49 31.21 -10.99
CA PRO A 35 -0.86 31.50 -11.47
C PRO A 35 -0.90 31.73 -12.97
N SER A 36 -1.88 31.17 -13.64
CA SER A 36 -2.12 31.43 -15.07
C SER A 36 -3.00 32.66 -15.22
N ASP A 37 -2.54 33.68 -15.96
CA ASP A 37 -3.30 34.87 -16.30
C ASP A 37 -4.28 34.66 -17.46
N GLU A 38 -4.18 33.54 -18.18
CA GLU A 38 -5.06 33.21 -19.29
C GLU A 38 -6.30 32.43 -18.82
N LEU A 39 -7.45 32.79 -19.38
CA LEU A 39 -8.65 31.93 -19.35
C LEU A 39 -8.31 30.60 -20.04
N ILE A 40 -8.14 29.57 -19.24
CA ILE A 40 -7.69 28.22 -19.65
C ILE A 40 -8.83 27.56 -20.45
N THR A 41 -8.99 27.91 -21.72
CA THR A 41 -10.14 27.41 -22.49
C THR A 41 -9.79 26.50 -23.66
N ASN A 42 -8.56 26.53 -24.22
CA ASN A 42 -8.28 25.77 -25.46
C ASN A 42 -6.84 25.31 -25.67
N HIS A 43 -6.07 25.04 -24.64
CA HIS A 43 -4.71 24.51 -24.80
C HIS A 43 -4.68 22.98 -24.72
N THR A 44 -3.88 22.34 -25.56
CA THR A 44 -3.74 20.86 -25.65
C THR A 44 -3.25 20.19 -24.36
N ASN A 45 -2.73 20.94 -23.40
CA ASN A 45 -2.24 20.47 -22.09
C ASN A 45 -3.01 21.11 -20.92
N CYS A 46 -4.31 21.36 -21.10
CA CYS A 46 -5.17 21.88 -20.05
C CYS A 46 -5.96 20.75 -19.39
N TYR A 47 -5.93 20.70 -18.08
CA TYR A 47 -6.60 19.67 -17.27
C TYR A 47 -7.48 20.33 -16.22
N ASP A 48 -8.65 19.75 -15.98
CA ASP A 48 -9.55 20.22 -14.92
C ASP A 48 -8.92 20.00 -13.54
N ILE A 49 -8.29 18.84 -13.34
CA ILE A 49 -7.65 18.46 -12.09
C ILE A 49 -6.25 17.92 -12.38
N VAL A 50 -5.26 18.43 -11.65
CA VAL A 50 -3.91 17.88 -11.57
C VAL A 50 -3.60 17.57 -10.11
N ALA A 51 -3.13 16.38 -9.83
CA ALA A 51 -2.83 15.90 -8.48
C ALA A 51 -1.51 15.11 -8.47
N PRO A 52 -0.88 14.90 -7.31
CA PRO A 52 0.23 13.97 -7.19
C PRO A 52 -0.21 12.58 -7.67
N ALA A 53 0.66 11.90 -8.39
CA ALA A 53 0.39 10.52 -8.76
C ALA A 53 0.26 9.64 -7.51
N PHE A 54 -0.59 8.62 -7.60
CA PHE A 54 -0.89 7.73 -6.49
C PHE A 54 0.23 6.74 -6.22
N LEU A 55 0.21 6.18 -5.02
CA LEU A 55 1.18 5.22 -4.53
C LEU A 55 0.45 4.04 -3.90
N ASP A 56 0.63 2.85 -4.46
CA ASP A 56 0.06 1.61 -3.92
C ASP A 56 1.15 0.76 -3.25
N ILE A 57 1.11 0.64 -1.95
CA ILE A 57 2.16 -0.06 -1.20
C ILE A 57 1.81 -1.52 -0.86
N GLN A 58 0.68 -2.01 -1.39
CA GLN A 58 0.28 -3.43 -1.26
C GLN A 58 -0.55 -3.87 -2.46
N ILE A 59 0.09 -4.56 -3.39
CA ILE A 59 -0.51 -5.13 -4.60
C ILE A 59 0.25 -6.42 -5.00
N TYR A 60 -0.45 -7.51 -5.27
CA TYR A 60 0.15 -8.85 -5.47
C TYR A 60 0.30 -9.24 -6.93
N GLY A 61 -0.50 -8.66 -7.80
CA GLY A 61 -0.49 -9.00 -9.20
C GLY A 61 -1.56 -8.29 -10.01
N ALA A 62 -1.54 -8.51 -11.33
CA ALA A 62 -2.50 -8.02 -12.30
C ALA A 62 -2.47 -8.89 -13.56
N HIS A 63 -3.51 -8.79 -14.41
CA HIS A 63 -3.56 -9.47 -15.71
C HIS A 63 -3.23 -10.97 -15.60
N ASP A 64 -3.96 -11.68 -14.73
CA ASP A 64 -3.86 -13.14 -14.50
C ASP A 64 -2.49 -13.62 -14.01
N LYS A 65 -1.64 -12.71 -13.50
CA LYS A 65 -0.32 -13.02 -12.96
C LYS A 65 -0.15 -12.53 -11.53
N LEU A 66 0.10 -13.45 -10.62
CA LEU A 66 0.53 -13.18 -9.26
C LEU A 66 2.05 -13.35 -9.15
N LEU A 67 2.73 -12.44 -8.48
CA LEU A 67 4.19 -12.55 -8.29
C LEU A 67 4.57 -13.83 -7.54
N ALA A 68 3.78 -14.25 -6.55
CA ALA A 68 4.03 -15.49 -5.81
C ALA A 68 3.95 -16.78 -6.68
N VAL A 69 3.25 -16.73 -7.81
CA VAL A 69 3.09 -17.85 -8.75
C VAL A 69 4.08 -17.76 -9.90
N TYR A 70 4.30 -16.57 -10.39
CA TYR A 70 5.23 -16.26 -11.50
C TYR A 70 6.26 -15.23 -11.05
N PRO A 71 7.27 -15.63 -10.24
CA PRO A 71 8.26 -14.73 -9.67
C PRO A 71 9.31 -14.32 -10.70
N THR A 72 8.91 -13.51 -11.68
CA THR A 72 9.77 -13.03 -12.78
C THR A 72 9.50 -11.55 -13.07
N ALA A 73 10.46 -10.86 -13.69
CA ALA A 73 10.30 -9.49 -14.15
C ALA A 73 9.09 -9.32 -15.09
N ASP A 74 8.80 -10.35 -15.91
CA ASP A 74 7.66 -10.38 -16.84
C ASP A 74 6.29 -10.32 -16.15
N THR A 75 6.22 -10.56 -14.85
CA THR A 75 5.01 -10.36 -14.04
C THR A 75 4.91 -8.91 -13.58
N ILE A 76 6.03 -8.23 -13.33
CA ILE A 76 6.04 -6.87 -12.79
C ILE A 76 5.80 -5.81 -13.88
N PHE A 77 6.21 -6.06 -15.13
CA PHE A 77 5.94 -5.13 -16.24
C PHE A 77 4.44 -4.87 -16.46
N PRO A 78 3.57 -5.88 -16.64
CA PRO A 78 2.13 -5.66 -16.77
C PRO A 78 1.50 -5.12 -15.48
N LEU A 79 2.06 -5.44 -14.31
CA LEU A 79 1.62 -4.85 -13.04
C LEU A 79 1.86 -3.32 -13.01
N TYR A 80 3.01 -2.85 -13.50
CA TYR A 80 3.27 -1.41 -13.66
C TYR A 80 2.24 -0.74 -14.59
N ASP A 81 1.90 -1.39 -15.71
CA ASP A 81 0.89 -0.88 -16.64
C ASP A 81 -0.49 -0.77 -15.97
N TYR A 82 -0.89 -1.79 -15.21
CA TYR A 82 -2.11 -1.77 -14.41
C TYR A 82 -2.13 -0.64 -13.39
N CYS A 83 -1.07 -0.51 -12.58
CA CYS A 83 -0.92 0.55 -11.59
C CYS A 83 -0.98 1.94 -12.24
N SER A 84 -0.23 2.14 -13.32
CA SER A 84 -0.15 3.41 -14.05
C SER A 84 -1.50 3.82 -14.63
N LYS A 85 -2.24 2.91 -15.27
CA LYS A 85 -3.61 3.13 -15.75
C LYS A 85 -4.59 3.41 -14.61
N GLY A 86 -4.35 2.80 -13.46
CA GLY A 86 -5.08 3.04 -12.21
C GLY A 86 -4.66 4.29 -11.43
N GLY A 87 -3.80 5.16 -12.01
CA GLY A 87 -3.36 6.42 -11.42
C GLY A 87 -2.15 6.32 -10.49
N ALA A 88 -1.63 5.10 -10.23
CA ALA A 88 -0.46 4.90 -9.38
C ALA A 88 0.83 4.88 -10.21
N SER A 89 1.67 5.89 -10.03
CA SER A 89 2.99 5.95 -10.69
C SER A 89 4.04 5.07 -10.01
N HIS A 90 3.81 4.75 -8.72
CA HIS A 90 4.70 3.93 -7.92
C HIS A 90 3.91 2.91 -7.12
N PHE A 91 4.55 1.77 -6.89
CA PHE A 91 3.96 0.68 -6.11
C PHE A 91 5.04 -0.13 -5.39
N VAL A 92 4.63 -0.85 -4.36
CA VAL A 92 5.43 -1.90 -3.71
C VAL A 92 4.74 -3.23 -4.01
N VAL A 93 5.39 -4.07 -4.84
CA VAL A 93 4.81 -5.37 -5.17
C VAL A 93 4.87 -6.29 -3.95
N THR A 94 3.81 -7.06 -3.72
CA THR A 94 3.62 -7.84 -2.49
C THR A 94 3.69 -9.33 -2.77
N VAL A 95 4.28 -10.07 -1.84
CA VAL A 95 4.24 -11.53 -1.78
C VAL A 95 3.65 -11.96 -0.44
N ALA A 96 2.55 -12.72 -0.49
CA ALA A 96 1.92 -13.29 0.70
C ALA A 96 2.72 -14.48 1.23
N THR A 97 2.49 -14.85 2.50
CA THR A 97 3.07 -16.01 3.20
C THR A 97 3.36 -17.19 2.28
N ASN A 98 4.64 -17.56 2.20
CA ASN A 98 5.11 -18.61 1.29
C ASN A 98 6.41 -19.25 1.83
N SER A 99 6.99 -20.17 1.04
CA SER A 99 8.31 -20.71 1.33
C SER A 99 9.41 -19.66 1.11
N ASN A 100 10.53 -19.81 1.81
CA ASN A 100 11.71 -18.96 1.62
C ASN A 100 12.23 -18.98 0.15
N ALA A 101 12.08 -20.12 -0.54
CA ALA A 101 12.42 -20.21 -1.95
C ALA A 101 11.61 -19.25 -2.83
N VAL A 102 10.30 -19.12 -2.58
CA VAL A 102 9.43 -18.18 -3.29
C VAL A 102 9.79 -16.73 -2.95
N PHE A 103 10.05 -16.41 -1.68
CA PHE A 103 10.49 -15.07 -1.28
C PHE A 103 11.77 -14.66 -2.01
N ARG A 104 12.78 -15.55 -2.05
CA ARG A 104 14.03 -15.30 -2.79
C ARG A 104 13.79 -15.11 -4.28
N ALA A 105 12.96 -15.95 -4.90
CA ALA A 105 12.61 -15.80 -6.32
C ALA A 105 11.87 -14.46 -6.59
N CYS A 106 10.99 -14.01 -5.70
CA CYS A 106 10.34 -12.69 -5.81
C CYS A 106 11.35 -11.54 -5.65
N ILE A 107 12.34 -11.68 -4.76
CA ILE A 107 13.42 -10.70 -4.59
C ILE A 107 14.22 -10.61 -5.90
N ASP A 108 14.59 -11.75 -6.49
CA ASP A 108 15.33 -11.77 -7.75
C ASP A 108 14.49 -11.19 -8.90
N ALA A 109 13.19 -11.48 -8.97
CA ALA A 109 12.30 -10.89 -9.95
C ALA A 109 12.28 -9.34 -9.90
N VAL A 110 12.30 -8.75 -8.71
CA VAL A 110 12.37 -7.28 -8.55
C VAL A 110 13.73 -6.75 -8.99
N LYS A 111 14.84 -7.44 -8.66
CA LYS A 111 16.19 -7.07 -9.13
C LYS A 111 16.25 -7.08 -10.66
N ASP A 112 15.77 -8.16 -11.27
CA ASP A 112 15.76 -8.32 -12.74
C ASP A 112 14.88 -7.27 -13.42
N TYR A 113 13.71 -6.96 -12.83
CA TYR A 113 12.85 -5.89 -13.31
C TYR A 113 13.58 -4.54 -13.34
N TRP A 114 14.32 -4.20 -12.30
CA TRP A 114 15.10 -2.95 -12.25
C TRP A 114 16.26 -2.96 -13.24
N HIS A 115 16.99 -4.09 -13.37
CA HIS A 115 18.07 -4.24 -14.34
C HIS A 115 17.58 -4.07 -15.80
N GLN A 116 16.34 -4.46 -16.07
CA GLN A 116 15.70 -4.30 -17.38
C GLN A 116 15.09 -2.90 -17.59
N GLY A 117 15.33 -1.95 -16.68
CA GLY A 117 14.83 -0.58 -16.79
C GLY A 117 13.37 -0.41 -16.36
N GLY A 118 12.83 -1.35 -15.60
CA GLY A 118 11.49 -1.29 -15.03
C GLY A 118 11.26 -0.04 -14.17
N LYS A 119 10.06 0.52 -14.22
CA LYS A 119 9.69 1.78 -13.59
C LYS A 119 8.64 1.57 -12.51
N GLY A 120 8.56 2.49 -11.55
CA GLY A 120 7.48 2.58 -10.56
C GLY A 120 7.55 1.58 -9.41
N CYS A 121 8.16 0.41 -9.57
CA CYS A 121 8.34 -0.55 -8.49
C CYS A 121 9.39 -0.05 -7.50
N LEU A 122 8.95 0.20 -6.25
CA LEU A 122 9.82 0.68 -5.17
C LEU A 122 10.57 -0.45 -4.46
N GLY A 123 10.13 -1.69 -4.63
CA GLY A 123 10.66 -2.88 -4.01
C GLY A 123 9.58 -3.88 -3.64
N LEU A 124 9.90 -4.78 -2.73
CA LEU A 124 9.07 -5.89 -2.30
C LEU A 124 8.47 -5.63 -0.92
N HIS A 125 7.19 -5.93 -0.77
CA HIS A 125 6.50 -6.09 0.51
C HIS A 125 6.33 -7.59 0.78
N VAL A 126 6.89 -8.08 1.87
CA VAL A 126 6.74 -9.47 2.33
C VAL A 126 5.63 -9.48 3.39
N GLU A 127 4.50 -10.09 3.07
CA GLU A 127 3.39 -10.20 4.01
C GLU A 127 3.35 -11.58 4.65
N GLY A 128 3.72 -11.64 5.90
CA GLY A 128 4.03 -12.88 6.61
C GLY A 128 5.45 -13.38 6.28
N PRO A 129 5.82 -14.61 6.60
CA PRO A 129 5.01 -15.70 7.15
C PRO A 129 4.80 -15.61 8.67
N TRP A 130 5.40 -14.63 9.32
CA TRP A 130 5.43 -14.41 10.77
C TRP A 130 4.14 -13.71 11.24
N ILE A 131 3.01 -14.36 10.98
CA ILE A 131 1.67 -13.88 11.30
C ILE A 131 0.95 -14.84 12.24
N ASN A 132 -0.14 -14.40 12.87
CA ASN A 132 -0.92 -15.25 13.75
C ASN A 132 -1.82 -16.22 12.97
N SER A 133 -1.70 -17.51 13.19
CA SER A 133 -2.46 -18.55 12.47
C SER A 133 -3.98 -18.40 12.65
N SER A 134 -4.46 -17.87 13.79
CA SER A 134 -5.87 -17.59 14.01
C SER A 134 -6.39 -16.40 13.19
N LYS A 135 -5.49 -15.63 12.59
CA LYS A 135 -5.75 -14.45 11.76
C LYS A 135 -5.16 -14.59 10.35
N LYS A 136 -4.95 -15.80 9.90
CA LYS A 136 -4.33 -16.10 8.62
C LYS A 136 -5.06 -15.56 7.38
N GLY A 137 -6.40 -15.36 7.46
CA GLY A 137 -7.18 -15.03 6.27
C GLY A 137 -6.98 -16.08 5.16
N ALA A 138 -6.62 -15.65 3.97
CA ALA A 138 -6.31 -16.50 2.82
C ALA A 138 -4.86 -17.05 2.81
N HIS A 139 -4.01 -16.70 3.78
CA HIS A 139 -2.62 -17.15 3.83
C HIS A 139 -2.48 -18.65 4.05
N LEU A 140 -1.42 -19.24 3.48
CA LEU A 140 -1.12 -20.69 3.56
C LEU A 140 -0.62 -21.06 4.94
N GLU A 141 -1.47 -21.72 5.71
CA GLU A 141 -1.20 -22.08 7.10
C GLU A 141 0.09 -22.89 7.27
N GLN A 142 0.43 -23.73 6.32
CA GLN A 142 1.63 -24.58 6.36
C GLN A 142 2.95 -23.83 6.39
N PHE A 143 2.96 -22.53 6.03
CA PHE A 143 4.15 -21.68 6.06
C PHE A 143 4.12 -20.68 7.21
N ILE A 144 3.02 -20.58 7.97
CA ILE A 144 2.91 -19.68 9.10
C ILE A 144 3.67 -20.26 10.29
N HIS A 145 4.60 -19.50 10.85
CA HIS A 145 5.39 -19.89 12.00
C HIS A 145 5.99 -18.67 12.72
N GLU A 146 6.47 -18.88 13.94
CA GLU A 146 7.24 -17.88 14.68
C GLU A 146 8.65 -17.75 14.06
N PRO A 147 9.18 -16.53 13.86
CA PRO A 147 10.50 -16.35 13.25
C PRO A 147 11.65 -16.78 14.18
N SER A 148 12.70 -17.36 13.60
CA SER A 148 14.00 -17.39 14.25
C SER A 148 14.86 -16.21 13.78
N ILE A 149 15.75 -15.72 14.66
CA ILE A 149 16.64 -14.60 14.28
C ILE A 149 17.52 -14.95 13.06
N ASN A 150 17.98 -16.18 12.94
CA ASN A 150 18.81 -16.62 11.82
C ASN A 150 18.04 -16.60 10.48
N GLU A 151 16.77 -17.02 10.49
CA GLU A 151 15.90 -16.95 9.33
C GLU A 151 15.67 -15.51 8.87
N VAL A 152 15.44 -14.62 9.83
CA VAL A 152 15.25 -13.19 9.55
C VAL A 152 16.52 -12.59 8.97
N ILE A 153 17.68 -12.83 9.57
CA ILE A 153 18.98 -12.36 9.06
C ILE A 153 19.19 -12.83 7.62
N ASP A 154 19.00 -14.12 7.36
CA ASP A 154 19.20 -14.72 6.04
C ASP A 154 18.29 -14.10 4.97
N LEU A 155 17.02 -13.89 5.28
CA LEU A 155 16.07 -13.24 4.36
C LEU A 155 16.44 -11.78 4.10
N LEU A 156 16.79 -11.02 5.15
CA LEU A 156 17.10 -9.59 5.01
C LEU A 156 18.43 -9.34 4.32
N GLU A 157 19.44 -10.17 4.53
CA GLU A 157 20.71 -10.10 3.81
C GLU A 157 20.50 -10.38 2.33
N TYR A 158 19.73 -11.43 1.99
CA TYR A 158 19.41 -11.75 0.59
C TYR A 158 18.60 -10.66 -0.10
N GLY A 159 17.61 -10.12 0.61
CA GLY A 159 16.70 -9.08 0.13
C GLY A 159 17.18 -7.64 0.34
N LYS A 160 18.45 -7.45 0.71
CA LYS A 160 19.00 -6.12 1.03
C LYS A 160 18.75 -5.11 -0.08
N GLY A 161 18.13 -4.00 0.28
CA GLY A 161 17.77 -2.94 -0.67
C GLY A 161 16.53 -3.23 -1.52
N ILE A 162 15.98 -4.46 -1.51
CA ILE A 162 14.79 -4.87 -2.25
C ILE A 162 13.56 -4.89 -1.34
N ILE A 163 13.64 -5.59 -0.20
CA ILE A 163 12.55 -5.62 0.77
C ILE A 163 12.39 -4.23 1.38
N LYS A 164 11.18 -3.69 1.34
CA LYS A 164 10.83 -2.36 1.85
C LYS A 164 9.88 -2.43 3.03
N ILE A 165 8.98 -3.39 3.00
CA ILE A 165 7.95 -3.56 4.03
C ILE A 165 7.90 -5.04 4.40
N ILE A 166 7.74 -5.32 5.68
CA ILE A 166 7.37 -6.64 6.19
C ILE A 166 6.11 -6.48 7.04
N THR A 167 5.05 -7.20 6.68
CA THR A 167 3.87 -7.34 7.54
C THR A 167 4.04 -8.57 8.42
N LEU A 168 3.91 -8.37 9.72
CA LEU A 168 3.99 -9.42 10.73
C LEU A 168 2.99 -9.20 11.88
N ALA A 169 2.72 -10.23 12.66
CA ALA A 169 1.95 -10.12 13.89
C ALA A 169 2.92 -9.89 15.07
N PRO A 170 2.82 -8.74 15.75
CA PRO A 170 3.79 -8.38 16.78
C PRO A 170 3.83 -9.37 17.95
N GLU A 171 2.70 -10.01 18.28
CA GLU A 171 2.59 -10.98 19.37
C GLU A 171 3.25 -12.33 19.10
N VAL A 172 3.61 -12.62 17.83
CA VAL A 172 4.34 -13.86 17.46
C VAL A 172 5.82 -13.61 17.21
N CYS A 173 6.28 -12.36 17.28
CA CYS A 173 7.66 -11.98 17.03
C CYS A 173 8.29 -11.42 18.30
N SER A 174 9.52 -11.83 18.61
CA SER A 174 10.24 -11.20 19.72
C SER A 174 10.59 -9.75 19.39
N GLN A 175 10.69 -8.91 20.43
CA GLN A 175 11.08 -7.52 20.28
C GLN A 175 12.46 -7.37 19.63
N GLU A 176 13.39 -8.29 19.90
CA GLU A 176 14.72 -8.33 19.28
C GLU A 176 14.63 -8.48 17.76
N ILE A 177 13.76 -9.38 17.27
CA ILE A 177 13.54 -9.60 15.85
C ILE A 177 12.93 -8.36 15.20
N ILE A 178 11.91 -7.76 15.81
CA ILE A 178 11.26 -6.55 15.29
C ILE A 178 12.29 -5.42 15.17
N GLN A 179 13.10 -5.19 16.21
CA GLN A 179 14.15 -4.17 16.20
C GLN A 179 15.22 -4.45 15.14
N TYR A 180 15.60 -5.71 14.95
CA TYR A 180 16.55 -6.08 13.90
C TYR A 180 16.02 -5.73 12.50
N ILE A 181 14.75 -6.05 12.21
CA ILE A 181 14.11 -5.70 10.93
C ILE A 181 14.10 -4.18 10.74
N GLN A 182 13.67 -3.42 11.75
CA GLN A 182 13.62 -1.95 11.71
C GLN A 182 15.01 -1.33 11.51
N SER A 183 16.03 -1.84 12.22
CA SER A 183 17.42 -1.37 12.11
C SER A 183 18.02 -1.60 10.72
N SER A 184 17.48 -2.55 9.97
CA SER A 184 17.84 -2.82 8.57
C SER A 184 17.22 -1.82 7.59
N GLY A 185 16.45 -0.83 8.07
CA GLY A 185 15.79 0.19 7.28
C GLY A 185 14.51 -0.31 6.58
N ILE A 186 13.95 -1.41 7.05
CA ILE A 186 12.71 -2.00 6.55
C ILE A 186 11.56 -1.54 7.44
N ILE A 187 10.45 -1.17 6.82
CA ILE A 187 9.23 -0.79 7.52
C ILE A 187 8.54 -2.05 8.03
N VAL A 188 8.35 -2.13 9.34
CA VAL A 188 7.51 -3.15 9.95
C VAL A 188 6.07 -2.66 9.97
N SER A 189 5.18 -3.41 9.34
CA SER A 189 3.73 -3.17 9.39
C SER A 189 3.08 -4.27 10.23
N ALA A 190 2.33 -3.89 11.25
CA ALA A 190 1.64 -4.87 12.06
C ALA A 190 0.32 -5.29 11.41
N GLY A 191 0.12 -6.59 11.18
CA GLY A 191 -1.07 -7.13 10.52
C GLY A 191 -1.22 -8.63 10.74
N HIS A 192 -2.36 -9.19 10.33
CA HIS A 192 -2.68 -10.60 10.57
C HIS A 192 -2.46 -11.00 12.04
N SER A 193 -2.94 -10.15 12.94
CA SER A 193 -2.60 -10.17 14.36
C SER A 193 -3.84 -10.40 15.22
N ASN A 194 -3.71 -11.28 16.19
CA ASN A 194 -4.69 -11.47 17.25
C ASN A 194 -4.28 -10.80 18.56
N ALA A 195 -3.32 -9.87 18.50
CA ALA A 195 -2.85 -9.14 19.66
C ALA A 195 -4.01 -8.49 20.43
N THR A 196 -3.89 -8.51 21.73
CA THR A 196 -4.74 -7.71 22.63
C THR A 196 -4.45 -6.23 22.44
N TYR A 197 -5.29 -5.37 22.99
CA TYR A 197 -5.05 -3.92 23.01
C TYR A 197 -3.67 -3.58 23.62
N HIS A 198 -3.29 -4.27 24.67
CA HIS A 198 -2.05 -4.03 25.39
C HIS A 198 -0.81 -4.42 24.58
N GLU A 199 -0.79 -5.64 24.04
CA GLU A 199 0.29 -6.15 23.20
C GLU A 199 0.49 -5.27 21.95
N ALA A 200 -0.60 -4.87 21.31
CA ALA A 200 -0.53 -3.97 20.15
C ALA A 200 0.00 -2.58 20.52
N THR A 201 -0.48 -1.99 21.63
CA THR A 201 0.00 -0.68 22.10
C THR A 201 1.49 -0.73 22.44
N GLU A 202 1.94 -1.78 23.15
CA GLU A 202 3.35 -1.99 23.46
C GLU A 202 4.21 -2.10 22.19
N ALA A 203 3.74 -2.84 21.18
CA ALA A 203 4.44 -2.97 19.91
C ALA A 203 4.56 -1.62 19.17
N PHE A 204 3.52 -0.80 19.21
CA PHE A 204 3.51 0.55 18.62
C PHE A 204 4.43 1.50 19.42
N ASP A 205 4.39 1.50 20.74
CA ASP A 205 5.26 2.29 21.59
C ASP A 205 6.75 1.89 21.43
N ASN A 206 7.01 0.64 21.03
CA ASN A 206 8.33 0.10 20.72
C ASN A 206 8.78 0.33 19.26
N GLY A 207 8.03 1.15 18.49
CA GLY A 207 8.48 1.68 17.21
C GLY A 207 7.85 1.07 15.97
N ILE A 208 6.83 0.22 16.05
CA ILE A 208 6.03 -0.13 14.87
C ILE A 208 5.14 1.06 14.51
N GLU A 209 5.39 1.64 13.33
CA GLU A 209 4.73 2.88 12.91
C GLU A 209 3.54 2.67 11.97
N THR A 210 3.38 1.46 11.43
CA THR A 210 2.32 1.15 10.46
C THR A 210 1.57 -0.13 10.79
N ALA A 211 0.30 -0.19 10.33
CA ALA A 211 -0.53 -1.39 10.38
C ALA A 211 -1.18 -1.66 9.02
N THR A 212 -1.45 -2.92 8.71
CA THR A 212 -1.90 -3.40 7.41
C THR A 212 -3.41 -3.64 7.41
N HIS A 213 -4.12 -3.14 6.38
CA HIS A 213 -5.55 -3.39 6.04
C HIS A 213 -6.50 -3.42 7.24
N LEU A 214 -6.69 -2.25 7.87
CA LEU A 214 -7.54 -2.04 9.04
C LEU A 214 -8.83 -2.86 9.02
N PHE A 215 -9.15 -3.48 10.15
CA PHE A 215 -10.24 -4.44 10.42
C PHE A 215 -10.00 -5.87 9.90
N ASN A 216 -9.27 -6.06 8.80
CA ASN A 216 -9.08 -7.36 8.19
C ASN A 216 -8.00 -8.14 8.93
N ALA A 217 -8.31 -9.41 9.24
CA ALA A 217 -7.40 -10.30 9.98
C ALA A 217 -6.82 -9.69 11.28
N MET A 218 -7.64 -8.94 12.02
CA MET A 218 -7.30 -8.29 13.29
C MET A 218 -8.19 -8.76 14.43
N SER A 219 -7.74 -8.68 15.67
CA SER A 219 -8.64 -8.77 16.83
C SER A 219 -9.55 -7.53 16.84
N PRO A 220 -10.90 -7.74 16.97
CA PRO A 220 -11.87 -6.67 16.73
C PRO A 220 -11.98 -5.70 17.90
N LEU A 221 -12.47 -4.48 17.62
CA LEU A 221 -12.86 -3.52 18.64
C LEU A 221 -14.16 -3.95 19.31
N GLN A 222 -14.07 -4.33 20.57
CA GLN A 222 -15.22 -4.65 21.43
C GLN A 222 -15.20 -3.77 22.68
N HIS A 223 -16.38 -3.52 23.25
CA HIS A 223 -16.52 -2.59 24.38
C HIS A 223 -15.76 -2.99 25.67
N ARG A 224 -15.41 -4.26 25.85
CA ARG A 224 -14.61 -4.78 26.97
C ARG A 224 -13.24 -5.32 26.57
N ALA A 225 -12.98 -5.44 25.27
CA ALA A 225 -11.71 -5.87 24.70
C ALA A 225 -11.47 -5.08 23.42
N PRO A 226 -10.85 -3.88 23.49
CA PRO A 226 -10.69 -3.01 22.32
C PRO A 226 -9.86 -3.65 21.19
N GLY A 227 -9.04 -4.64 21.50
CA GLY A 227 -8.26 -5.41 20.53
C GLY A 227 -7.25 -4.58 19.77
N PHE A 228 -6.76 -5.17 18.69
CA PHE A 228 -5.78 -4.55 17.81
C PHE A 228 -6.34 -3.31 17.11
N VAL A 229 -7.59 -3.36 16.65
CA VAL A 229 -8.27 -2.21 16.03
C VAL A 229 -8.36 -1.03 17.00
N GLY A 230 -8.70 -1.28 18.27
CA GLY A 230 -8.75 -0.24 19.29
C GLY A 230 -7.40 0.38 19.59
N ALA A 231 -6.33 -0.42 19.57
CA ALA A 231 -4.97 0.08 19.76
C ALA A 231 -4.55 1.01 18.58
N ILE A 232 -4.83 0.62 17.34
CA ILE A 232 -4.59 1.47 16.15
C ILE A 232 -5.35 2.79 16.25
N PHE A 233 -6.63 2.75 16.61
CA PHE A 233 -7.43 3.96 16.73
C PHE A 233 -6.91 4.92 17.79
N ASN A 234 -6.49 4.38 18.92
CA ASN A 234 -6.10 5.19 20.08
C ASN A 234 -4.64 5.65 20.04
N HIS A 235 -3.76 4.97 19.30
CA HIS A 235 -2.37 5.37 19.19
C HIS A 235 -2.23 6.68 18.40
N PRO A 236 -1.44 7.67 18.86
CA PRO A 236 -1.43 9.01 18.27
C PRO A 236 -0.76 9.08 16.89
N THR A 237 0.16 8.19 16.58
CA THR A 237 1.04 8.31 15.39
C THR A 237 0.97 7.15 14.40
N VAL A 238 0.51 5.97 14.83
CA VAL A 238 0.46 4.78 13.97
C VAL A 238 -0.46 5.04 12.78
N MET A 239 0.10 4.85 11.59
CA MET A 239 -0.63 4.92 10.34
C MET A 239 -1.18 3.53 9.98
N CYS A 240 -2.34 3.46 9.37
CA CYS A 240 -2.92 2.17 8.96
C CYS A 240 -3.48 2.26 7.55
N SER A 241 -3.24 1.21 6.77
CA SER A 241 -3.86 1.08 5.45
C SER A 241 -5.30 0.59 5.53
N ILE A 242 -6.10 0.88 4.51
CA ILE A 242 -7.48 0.42 4.37
C ILE A 242 -7.79 0.10 2.90
N VAL A 243 -8.66 -0.89 2.68
CA VAL A 243 -9.12 -1.32 1.35
C VAL A 243 -10.56 -0.85 1.14
N PRO A 244 -10.79 0.21 0.32
CA PRO A 244 -12.11 0.83 0.19
C PRO A 244 -12.95 0.24 -0.95
N ASP A 245 -13.15 -1.07 -0.97
CA ASP A 245 -13.95 -1.78 -1.98
C ASP A 245 -15.41 -2.05 -1.58
N GLY A 246 -15.74 -1.85 -0.30
CA GLY A 246 -17.05 -2.17 0.25
C GLY A 246 -17.24 -3.64 0.62
N TYR A 247 -16.24 -4.50 0.37
CA TYR A 247 -16.22 -5.92 0.73
C TYR A 247 -15.25 -6.21 1.87
N HIS A 248 -14.02 -5.72 1.78
CA HIS A 248 -13.04 -5.78 2.87
C HIS A 248 -13.50 -4.93 4.05
N VAL A 249 -14.03 -3.75 3.75
CA VAL A 249 -14.54 -2.83 4.77
C VAL A 249 -15.79 -2.13 4.23
N ASP A 250 -16.88 -2.20 4.99
CA ASP A 250 -18.10 -1.45 4.70
C ASP A 250 -17.82 0.07 4.66
N PHE A 251 -18.45 0.78 3.74
CA PHE A 251 -18.20 2.22 3.54
C PHE A 251 -18.51 3.07 4.77
N GLU A 252 -19.51 2.70 5.58
CA GLU A 252 -19.79 3.40 6.84
C GLU A 252 -18.69 3.12 7.90
N ALA A 253 -18.11 1.91 7.91
CA ALA A 253 -16.97 1.60 8.77
C ALA A 253 -15.71 2.40 8.36
N ILE A 254 -15.47 2.59 7.06
CA ILE A 254 -14.40 3.47 6.55
C ILE A 254 -14.62 4.91 7.03
N LYS A 255 -15.84 5.41 6.97
CA LYS A 255 -16.20 6.76 7.44
C LYS A 255 -15.93 6.96 8.93
N ILE A 256 -16.23 5.93 9.75
CA ILE A 256 -15.92 5.95 11.19
C ILE A 256 -14.40 5.94 11.40
N ALA A 257 -13.69 5.04 10.72
CA ALA A 257 -12.25 4.93 10.81
C ALA A 257 -11.56 6.25 10.41
N LYS A 258 -12.03 6.89 9.33
CA LYS A 258 -11.49 8.18 8.88
C LYS A 258 -11.67 9.29 9.92
N LYS A 259 -12.83 9.35 10.57
CA LYS A 259 -13.09 10.33 11.65
C LYS A 259 -12.15 10.10 12.84
N GLN A 260 -11.84 8.84 13.16
CA GLN A 260 -10.99 8.49 14.29
C GLN A 260 -9.49 8.69 13.99
N MET A 261 -9.06 8.36 12.79
CA MET A 261 -7.64 8.32 12.45
C MET A 261 -7.11 9.58 11.75
N GLY A 262 -7.99 10.37 11.12
CA GLY A 262 -7.56 11.57 10.39
C GLY A 262 -6.56 11.26 9.27
N ASP A 263 -5.40 11.92 9.29
CA ASP A 263 -4.32 11.77 8.30
C ASP A 263 -3.47 10.49 8.46
N ARG A 264 -3.75 9.68 9.47
CA ARG A 264 -3.11 8.38 9.70
C ARG A 264 -3.73 7.23 8.91
N LEU A 265 -4.90 7.44 8.28
CA LEU A 265 -5.57 6.44 7.45
C LEU A 265 -5.24 6.65 5.98
N PHE A 266 -4.63 5.64 5.33
CA PHE A 266 -4.27 5.68 3.91
C PHE A 266 -4.79 4.45 3.16
N VAL A 267 -4.79 4.52 1.83
CA VAL A 267 -5.34 3.47 0.97
C VAL A 267 -4.25 2.55 0.46
N ILE A 268 -4.58 1.28 0.37
CA ILE A 268 -3.96 0.27 -0.48
C ILE A 268 -5.03 -0.38 -1.35
N THR A 269 -4.66 -0.97 -2.46
CA THR A 269 -5.63 -1.76 -3.22
C THR A 269 -5.81 -3.16 -2.65
N ASP A 270 -4.74 -3.76 -2.15
CA ASP A 270 -4.75 -5.19 -1.79
C ASP A 270 -5.19 -6.05 -3.00
N ALA A 271 -4.87 -5.57 -4.21
CA ALA A 271 -5.34 -6.17 -5.44
C ALA A 271 -4.54 -7.42 -5.79
N VAL A 272 -5.27 -8.44 -6.20
CA VAL A 272 -4.73 -9.70 -6.71
C VAL A 272 -5.12 -9.87 -8.18
N ALA A 273 -4.67 -10.97 -8.79
CA ALA A 273 -5.09 -11.39 -10.12
C ALA A 273 -5.83 -12.71 -10.06
N GLU A 274 -6.72 -12.96 -11.01
CA GLU A 274 -7.33 -14.26 -11.17
C GLU A 274 -6.27 -15.32 -11.45
N THR A 275 -6.30 -16.43 -10.75
CA THR A 275 -5.41 -17.56 -11.00
C THR A 275 -6.03 -18.86 -10.52
N THR A 276 -5.87 -19.90 -11.34
CA THR A 276 -6.20 -21.29 -10.99
C THR A 276 -4.96 -22.12 -10.74
N VAL A 277 -3.78 -21.52 -10.84
CA VAL A 277 -2.48 -22.17 -10.74
C VAL A 277 -1.78 -21.75 -9.44
N GLY A 278 -1.01 -22.68 -8.88
CA GLY A 278 -0.25 -22.43 -7.65
C GLY A 278 -1.09 -22.58 -6.38
N PRO A 279 -0.51 -22.22 -5.24
CA PRO A 279 -1.14 -22.46 -3.95
C PRO A 279 -2.18 -21.39 -3.55
N TYR A 280 -2.29 -20.30 -4.33
CA TYR A 280 -3.22 -19.18 -4.11
C TYR A 280 -4.21 -19.08 -5.28
N PRO A 281 -5.21 -19.99 -5.38
CA PRO A 281 -6.26 -19.84 -6.38
C PRO A 281 -7.14 -18.64 -6.01
N HIS A 282 -7.25 -17.66 -6.89
CA HIS A 282 -8.14 -16.52 -6.75
C HIS A 282 -9.17 -16.55 -7.88
N HIS A 283 -10.43 -16.49 -7.52
CA HIS A 283 -11.56 -16.46 -8.46
C HIS A 283 -12.28 -15.13 -8.34
N LEU A 284 -12.49 -14.45 -9.47
CA LEU A 284 -13.25 -13.20 -9.51
C LEU A 284 -14.75 -13.48 -9.25
N VAL A 285 -15.30 -12.88 -8.21
CA VAL A 285 -16.71 -12.95 -7.84
C VAL A 285 -17.27 -11.53 -7.74
N GLY A 286 -17.92 -11.07 -8.80
CA GLY A 286 -18.31 -9.65 -8.93
C GLY A 286 -17.06 -8.74 -8.98
N ASP A 287 -16.91 -7.88 -7.99
CA ASP A 287 -15.81 -6.90 -7.92
C ASP A 287 -14.76 -7.24 -6.84
N ARG A 288 -14.69 -8.52 -6.43
CA ARG A 288 -13.74 -9.01 -5.44
C ARG A 288 -13.19 -10.37 -5.81
N TYR A 289 -12.08 -10.75 -5.20
CA TYR A 289 -11.52 -12.09 -5.34
C TYR A 289 -11.77 -12.94 -4.10
N GLU A 290 -12.06 -14.21 -4.34
CA GLU A 290 -12.24 -15.21 -3.31
C GLU A 290 -11.33 -16.42 -3.56
N SER A 291 -10.83 -17.00 -2.47
CA SER A 291 -10.10 -18.26 -2.45
C SER A 291 -10.81 -19.22 -1.49
N ASN A 292 -11.32 -20.33 -2.01
CA ASN A 292 -12.08 -21.31 -1.22
C ASN A 292 -13.24 -20.68 -0.42
N GLY A 293 -13.93 -19.69 -0.98
CA GLY A 293 -15.04 -18.98 -0.33
C GLY A 293 -14.62 -17.96 0.73
N ILE A 294 -13.32 -17.68 0.86
CA ILE A 294 -12.76 -16.64 1.73
C ILE A 294 -12.37 -15.47 0.86
N LEU A 295 -12.70 -14.24 1.28
CA LEU A 295 -12.22 -13.01 0.65
C LEU A 295 -10.68 -13.04 0.64
N SER A 296 -10.07 -12.86 -0.53
CA SER A 296 -8.64 -13.10 -0.71
C SER A 296 -7.90 -11.98 -1.43
N GLY A 297 -8.57 -10.88 -1.71
CA GLY A 297 -8.02 -9.69 -2.33
C GLY A 297 -9.07 -8.89 -3.09
N SER A 298 -8.72 -7.69 -3.49
CA SER A 298 -9.60 -6.78 -4.21
C SER A 298 -9.33 -6.78 -5.73
N ALA A 299 -10.30 -6.22 -6.48
CA ALA A 299 -10.15 -5.88 -7.90
C ALA A 299 -9.97 -4.35 -8.09
N LEU A 300 -9.54 -3.64 -7.03
CA LEU A 300 -9.41 -2.19 -7.05
C LEU A 300 -8.20 -1.71 -7.87
N THR A 301 -8.36 -0.55 -8.45
CA THR A 301 -7.27 0.37 -8.78
C THR A 301 -7.24 1.52 -7.78
N MET A 302 -6.14 2.24 -7.67
CA MET A 302 -6.09 3.42 -6.80
C MET A 302 -7.08 4.50 -7.24
N LEU A 303 -7.34 4.65 -8.54
CA LEU A 303 -8.35 5.58 -9.05
C LEU A 303 -9.77 5.17 -8.67
N SER A 304 -10.12 3.88 -8.76
CA SER A 304 -11.42 3.38 -8.29
C SER A 304 -11.59 3.53 -6.78
N SER A 305 -10.49 3.41 -6.02
CA SER A 305 -10.48 3.68 -4.58
C SER A 305 -10.83 5.14 -4.27
N VAL A 306 -10.23 6.11 -4.99
CA VAL A 306 -10.60 7.54 -4.86
C VAL A 306 -12.08 7.74 -5.13
N LYS A 307 -12.60 7.13 -6.22
CA LYS A 307 -14.01 7.23 -6.56
C LYS A 307 -14.90 6.68 -5.45
N ASN A 308 -14.59 5.51 -4.89
CA ASN A 308 -15.34 4.95 -3.79
C ASN A 308 -15.31 5.83 -2.53
N LEU A 309 -14.15 6.39 -2.19
CA LEU A 309 -14.00 7.30 -1.05
C LEU A 309 -14.87 8.55 -1.20
N VAL A 310 -14.93 9.12 -2.40
CA VAL A 310 -15.74 10.32 -2.67
C VAL A 310 -17.22 9.98 -2.76
N ASP A 311 -17.59 9.04 -3.63
CA ASP A 311 -18.99 8.79 -4.01
C ASP A 311 -19.75 7.96 -2.97
N LYS A 312 -19.06 7.02 -2.28
CA LYS A 312 -19.68 6.07 -1.35
C LYS A 312 -19.45 6.42 0.12
N VAL A 313 -18.23 6.86 0.47
CA VAL A 313 -17.90 7.22 1.86
C VAL A 313 -18.26 8.70 2.15
N GLY A 314 -18.23 9.56 1.12
CA GLY A 314 -18.47 11.01 1.27
C GLY A 314 -17.25 11.77 1.79
N ILE A 315 -16.04 11.28 1.51
CA ILE A 315 -14.79 11.97 1.82
C ILE A 315 -14.55 13.06 0.77
N PRO A 316 -14.21 14.30 1.14
CA PRO A 316 -13.86 15.33 0.17
C PRO A 316 -12.73 14.89 -0.76
N LEU A 317 -12.79 15.28 -2.05
CA LEU A 317 -11.84 14.85 -3.07
C LEU A 317 -10.39 15.13 -2.66
N GLU A 318 -10.09 16.30 -2.13
CA GLU A 318 -8.74 16.65 -1.67
C GLU A 318 -8.20 15.66 -0.63
N GLU A 319 -9.06 15.23 0.28
CA GLU A 319 -8.70 14.29 1.32
C GLU A 319 -8.55 12.88 0.77
N ALA A 320 -9.44 12.45 -0.14
CA ALA A 320 -9.30 11.18 -0.85
C ALA A 320 -7.99 11.11 -1.65
N LEU A 321 -7.60 12.20 -2.30
CA LEU A 321 -6.33 12.30 -3.01
C LEU A 321 -5.12 12.19 -2.06
N ARG A 322 -5.18 12.81 -0.87
CA ARG A 322 -4.12 12.63 0.15
C ARG A 322 -4.02 11.19 0.64
N MET A 323 -5.17 10.51 0.81
CA MET A 323 -5.20 9.11 1.27
C MET A 323 -4.54 8.14 0.27
N VAL A 324 -4.46 8.46 -1.00
CA VAL A 324 -3.84 7.62 -2.06
C VAL A 324 -2.46 8.11 -2.51
N SER A 325 -1.99 9.25 -2.01
CA SER A 325 -0.71 9.84 -2.45
C SER A 325 0.17 10.27 -1.26
N THR A 326 -0.21 11.33 -0.58
CA THR A 326 0.59 11.96 0.50
C THR A 326 0.75 11.04 1.70
N TYR A 327 -0.35 10.40 2.14
CA TYR A 327 -0.30 9.56 3.34
C TYR A 327 0.45 8.24 3.15
N PRO A 328 0.26 7.46 2.06
CA PRO A 328 1.11 6.30 1.84
C PRO A 328 2.58 6.67 1.62
N ALA A 329 2.89 7.83 1.02
CA ALA A 329 4.27 8.32 0.94
C ALA A 329 4.88 8.64 2.31
N LYS A 330 4.06 9.17 3.25
CA LYS A 330 4.45 9.39 4.65
C LYS A 330 4.69 8.05 5.36
N ALA A 331 3.79 7.07 5.17
CA ALA A 331 3.87 5.75 5.79
C ALA A 331 5.14 4.98 5.41
N ILE A 332 5.69 5.24 4.21
CA ILE A 332 6.94 4.59 3.75
C ILE A 332 8.16 5.52 3.76
N HIS A 333 8.13 6.61 4.53
CA HIS A 333 9.21 7.59 4.67
C HIS A 333 9.71 8.21 3.34
N ARG A 334 8.81 8.36 2.35
CA ARG A 334 9.12 8.90 1.02
C ARG A 334 8.48 10.27 0.75
N SER A 335 7.96 10.97 1.75
CA SER A 335 7.30 12.28 1.61
C SER A 335 8.16 13.36 0.93
N LYS A 336 9.50 13.24 1.00
CA LYS A 336 10.42 14.16 0.33
C LYS A 336 10.49 13.97 -1.20
N SER A 337 10.01 12.84 -1.73
CA SER A 337 10.15 12.47 -3.14
C SER A 337 8.86 12.03 -3.80
N LEU A 338 7.84 11.70 -3.03
CA LEU A 338 6.55 11.17 -3.52
C LEU A 338 5.39 11.83 -2.76
N GLY A 339 4.19 11.75 -3.36
CA GLY A 339 2.94 12.14 -2.72
C GLY A 339 2.67 13.64 -2.68
N SER A 340 3.50 14.46 -3.34
CA SER A 340 3.30 15.92 -3.47
C SER A 340 3.77 16.44 -4.81
N ILE A 341 3.24 17.62 -5.20
CA ILE A 341 3.71 18.43 -6.33
C ILE A 341 4.42 19.64 -5.75
N ALA A 342 5.73 19.74 -6.00
CA ALA A 342 6.60 20.80 -5.53
C ALA A 342 7.71 21.07 -6.57
N ILE A 343 8.36 22.23 -6.47
CA ILE A 343 9.55 22.63 -7.23
C ILE A 343 10.78 21.98 -6.62
#